data_7e9078394072e2b38e599d361376e64d
#
_entry.id   7e9078394072e2b38e599d361376e64d
#
_cell.length_a   1.000
_cell.length_b   1.000
_cell.length_c   1.000
_cell.angle_alpha   90.00
_cell.angle_beta   90.00
_cell.angle_gamma   90.00
#
_symmetry.space_group_name_H-M   'P 1'
#
loop_
_entity.id
_entity.type
_entity.pdbx_description
1 polymer ?
#
loop_
_entity_poly.entity_id
_entity_poly.type
_entity_poly.pdbx_seq_one_letter_code
_entity_poly.pdbx_strand_id
1 'polypeptide(L)'
;MREKWARRIALLTSLLVLLLAVIFALIQNPPITPDTTDSSVTIPSINLLESVVLDPERIEVGRQVYKQQACARCHSIAGEGNLRNPLDKVGAKRTADELRDWIVGADTLQGSVPESALKLKKTYRELSGHELDALVIYMQNLRL
;
A
#
# COMPACT_ATOMS: atom_id res chain seq x y z
N MET A 1 -17.26 -7.52 -53.38
CA MET A 1 -15.87 -7.42 -52.89
C MET A 1 -15.74 -6.70 -51.52
N ARG A 2 -16.61 -5.74 -51.20
CA ARG A 2 -16.58 -4.96 -49.94
C ARG A 2 -16.79 -5.79 -48.66
N GLU A 3 -17.71 -6.76 -48.67
CA GLU A 3 -18.01 -7.57 -47.47
C GLU A 3 -16.85 -8.47 -47.00
N LYS A 4 -16.09 -9.02 -47.96
CA LYS A 4 -14.92 -9.87 -47.62
C LYS A 4 -13.79 -9.06 -46.93
N TRP A 5 -13.67 -7.78 -47.31
CA TRP A 5 -12.69 -6.87 -46.71
C TRP A 5 -13.11 -6.46 -45.31
N ALA A 6 -14.38 -6.11 -45.12
CA ALA A 6 -14.93 -5.76 -43.81
C ALA A 6 -14.77 -6.91 -42.77
N ARG A 7 -15.07 -8.16 -43.19
CA ARG A 7 -14.87 -9.34 -42.35
C ARG A 7 -13.40 -9.57 -41.94
N ARG A 8 -12.47 -9.34 -42.92
CA ARG A 8 -11.03 -9.48 -42.61
C ARG A 8 -10.54 -8.41 -41.64
N ILE A 9 -10.98 -7.17 -41.79
CA ILE A 9 -10.62 -6.09 -40.87
C ILE A 9 -11.19 -6.38 -39.47
N ALA A 10 -12.46 -6.79 -39.40
CA ALA A 10 -13.08 -7.15 -38.12
C ALA A 10 -12.34 -8.30 -37.40
N LEU A 11 -11.91 -9.34 -38.14
CA LEU A 11 -11.13 -10.43 -37.55
C LEU A 11 -9.74 -9.99 -37.11
N LEU A 12 -9.06 -9.13 -37.85
CA LEU A 12 -7.74 -8.61 -37.49
C LEU A 12 -7.80 -7.71 -36.26
N THR A 13 -8.82 -6.84 -36.17
CA THR A 13 -9.00 -5.98 -34.98
C THR A 13 -9.34 -6.81 -33.75
N SER A 14 -10.20 -7.82 -33.86
CA SER A 14 -10.53 -8.73 -32.78
C SER A 14 -9.30 -9.50 -32.26
N LEU A 15 -8.49 -10.01 -33.19
CA LEU A 15 -7.25 -10.71 -32.87
C LEU A 15 -6.25 -9.79 -32.17
N LEU A 16 -6.11 -8.55 -32.64
CA LEU A 16 -5.22 -7.56 -32.03
C LEU A 16 -5.63 -7.23 -30.60
N VAL A 17 -6.94 -7.03 -30.34
CA VAL A 17 -7.45 -6.75 -29.00
C VAL A 17 -7.20 -7.93 -28.06
N LEU A 18 -7.42 -9.16 -28.52
CA LEU A 18 -7.13 -10.35 -27.72
C LEU A 18 -5.64 -10.48 -27.39
N LEU A 19 -4.79 -10.21 -28.37
CA LEU A 19 -3.33 -10.27 -28.18
C LEU A 19 -2.85 -9.22 -27.16
N LEU A 20 -3.38 -8.00 -27.24
CA LEU A 20 -3.09 -6.95 -26.26
C LEU A 20 -3.59 -7.31 -24.87
N ALA A 21 -4.78 -7.93 -24.74
CA ALA A 21 -5.31 -8.39 -23.47
C ALA A 21 -4.42 -9.47 -22.82
N VAL A 22 -3.92 -10.42 -23.64
CA VAL A 22 -3.00 -11.46 -23.15
C VAL A 22 -1.67 -10.86 -22.70
N ILE A 23 -1.08 -9.95 -23.49
CA ILE A 23 0.16 -9.27 -23.11
C ILE A 23 -0.03 -8.50 -21.80
N PHE A 24 -1.14 -7.77 -21.65
CA PHE A 24 -1.46 -7.03 -20.45
C PHE A 24 -1.62 -7.95 -19.23
N ALA A 25 -2.29 -9.10 -19.41
CA ALA A 25 -2.43 -10.09 -18.32
C ALA A 25 -1.08 -10.70 -17.89
N LEU A 26 -0.16 -10.93 -18.84
CA LEU A 26 1.19 -11.45 -18.54
C LEU A 26 2.08 -10.42 -17.85
N ILE A 27 1.89 -9.13 -18.14
CA ILE A 27 2.63 -8.05 -17.48
C ILE A 27 2.12 -7.84 -16.06
N GLN A 28 0.82 -8.01 -15.82
CA GLN A 28 0.22 -7.84 -14.49
C GLN A 28 0.37 -9.07 -13.58
N ASN A 29 0.54 -10.26 -14.16
CA ASN A 29 0.74 -11.50 -13.43
C ASN A 29 2.04 -12.18 -13.91
N PRO A 30 3.22 -11.75 -13.44
CA PRO A 30 4.44 -12.50 -13.72
C PRO A 30 4.28 -13.93 -13.16
N PRO A 31 4.70 -14.97 -13.91
CA PRO A 31 4.59 -16.34 -13.44
C PRO A 31 5.36 -16.50 -12.14
N ILE A 32 4.66 -16.90 -11.07
CA ILE A 32 5.28 -17.26 -9.80
C ILE A 32 6.04 -18.55 -10.06
N THR A 33 7.35 -18.46 -10.19
CA THR A 33 8.22 -19.64 -10.15
C THR A 33 8.22 -20.17 -8.72
N PRO A 34 7.81 -21.42 -8.47
CA PRO A 34 8.00 -22.04 -7.17
C PRO A 34 9.47 -22.40 -7.04
N ASP A 35 10.26 -21.52 -6.43
CA ASP A 35 11.62 -21.87 -6.03
C ASP A 35 11.55 -22.65 -4.72
N THR A 36 11.51 -23.96 -4.88
CA THR A 36 11.69 -24.91 -3.79
C THR A 36 13.19 -24.96 -3.48
N THR A 37 13.64 -24.13 -2.57
CA THR A 37 14.94 -24.33 -1.93
C THR A 37 14.73 -24.44 -0.43
N ASP A 38 14.64 -25.69 -0.01
CA ASP A 38 14.79 -26.16 1.37
C ASP A 38 16.15 -25.65 1.90
N SER A 39 16.11 -24.70 2.81
CA SER A 39 17.23 -24.34 3.65
C SER A 39 16.70 -24.02 5.02
N SER A 40 16.73 -25.05 5.88
CA SER A 40 16.55 -24.94 7.31
C SER A 40 17.65 -24.03 7.89
N VAL A 41 17.38 -22.73 7.93
CA VAL A 41 18.15 -21.78 8.72
C VAL A 41 17.31 -21.43 9.93
N THR A 42 17.75 -21.90 11.09
CA THR A 42 17.27 -21.46 12.40
C THR A 42 17.60 -19.98 12.55
N ILE A 43 16.69 -19.09 12.18
CA ILE A 43 16.85 -17.65 12.34
C ILE A 43 16.29 -17.28 13.72
N PRO A 44 17.07 -16.62 14.60
CA PRO A 44 16.53 -16.13 15.86
C PRO A 44 15.43 -15.09 15.58
N SER A 45 14.30 -15.24 16.25
CA SER A 45 13.02 -14.53 16.03
C SER A 45 13.10 -12.99 16.08
N ILE A 46 14.23 -12.42 16.46
CA ILE A 46 14.46 -10.97 16.62
C ILE A 46 14.70 -10.29 15.26
N ASN A 47 15.28 -10.97 14.28
CA ASN A 47 15.65 -10.37 12.99
C ASN A 47 14.49 -10.28 11.98
N LEU A 48 13.41 -11.05 12.18
CA LEU A 48 12.30 -11.09 11.23
C LEU A 48 11.44 -9.81 11.26
N LEU A 49 11.19 -9.29 12.45
CA LEU A 49 10.43 -8.04 12.62
C LEU A 49 11.20 -6.82 12.11
N GLU A 50 12.52 -6.80 12.33
CA GLU A 50 13.36 -5.70 11.86
C GLU A 50 13.53 -5.72 10.33
N SER A 51 13.66 -6.90 9.72
CA SER A 51 13.73 -7.03 8.25
C SER A 51 12.42 -6.62 7.55
N VAL A 52 11.26 -6.89 8.15
CA VAL A 52 9.95 -6.46 7.62
C VAL A 52 9.77 -4.95 7.70
N VAL A 53 10.27 -4.31 8.75
CA VAL A 53 10.21 -2.85 8.92
C VAL A 53 11.15 -2.11 7.95
N LEU A 54 12.22 -2.75 7.51
CA LEU A 54 13.22 -2.17 6.60
C LEU A 54 13.05 -2.60 5.12
N ASP A 55 11.95 -3.27 4.78
CA ASP A 55 11.65 -3.67 3.41
C ASP A 55 11.29 -2.43 2.54
N PRO A 56 12.17 -2.03 1.61
CA PRO A 56 11.98 -0.83 0.81
C PRO A 56 10.72 -0.89 -0.07
N GLU A 57 10.34 -2.07 -0.53
CA GLU A 57 9.16 -2.27 -1.37
C GLU A 57 7.88 -1.98 -0.57
N ARG A 58 7.79 -2.52 0.64
CA ARG A 58 6.64 -2.28 1.52
C ARG A 58 6.55 -0.84 1.99
N ILE A 59 7.70 -0.19 2.23
CA ILE A 59 7.75 1.24 2.56
C ILE A 59 7.20 2.06 1.39
N GLU A 60 7.57 1.72 0.16
CA GLU A 60 7.09 2.43 -1.03
C GLU A 60 5.59 2.22 -1.25
N VAL A 61 5.08 1.00 -1.07
CA VAL A 61 3.63 0.74 -1.08
C VAL A 61 2.92 1.59 -0.04
N GLY A 62 3.42 1.63 1.19
CA GLY A 62 2.85 2.45 2.27
C GLY A 62 2.88 3.95 1.94
N ARG A 63 3.93 4.44 1.29
CA ARG A 63 4.03 5.82 0.80
C ARG A 63 2.99 6.11 -0.28
N GLN A 64 2.71 5.16 -1.16
CA GLN A 64 1.66 5.27 -2.17
C GLN A 64 0.27 5.32 -1.53
N VAL A 65 -0.02 4.45 -0.57
CA VAL A 65 -1.27 4.47 0.20
C VAL A 65 -1.44 5.83 0.90
N TYR A 66 -0.40 6.36 1.55
CA TYR A 66 -0.40 7.70 2.16
C TYR A 66 -0.85 8.79 1.18
N LYS A 67 -0.34 8.75 -0.07
CA LYS A 67 -0.72 9.70 -1.13
C LYS A 67 -2.14 9.48 -1.62
N GLN A 68 -2.53 8.23 -1.88
CA GLN A 68 -3.86 7.88 -2.40
C GLN A 68 -4.97 8.26 -1.41
N GLN A 69 -4.71 8.07 -0.11
CA GLN A 69 -5.64 8.45 0.95
C GLN A 69 -5.59 9.95 1.30
N ALA A 70 -4.80 10.73 0.55
CA ALA A 70 -4.66 12.16 0.72
C ALA A 70 -4.32 12.59 2.16
N CYS A 71 -3.51 11.80 2.88
CA CYS A 71 -3.16 12.03 4.29
C CYS A 71 -2.45 13.38 4.49
N ALA A 72 -1.72 13.86 3.48
CA ALA A 72 -1.05 15.17 3.47
C ALA A 72 -2.02 16.37 3.61
N ARG A 73 -3.34 16.18 3.40
CA ARG A 73 -4.34 17.23 3.65
C ARG A 73 -4.42 17.62 5.13
N CYS A 74 -4.12 16.69 6.02
CA CYS A 74 -4.18 16.88 7.46
C CYS A 74 -2.82 16.77 8.15
N HIS A 75 -1.84 16.13 7.52
CA HIS A 75 -0.53 15.83 8.08
C HIS A 75 0.60 16.39 7.22
N SER A 76 1.78 16.58 7.83
CA SER A 76 3.01 16.85 7.08
C SER A 76 4.07 15.79 7.38
N ILE A 77 4.97 15.58 6.42
CA ILE A 77 6.18 14.78 6.55
C ILE A 77 7.32 15.58 5.93
N ALA A 78 8.41 15.79 6.64
CA ALA A 78 9.56 16.58 6.20
C ALA A 78 9.18 18.00 5.71
N GLY A 79 8.17 18.61 6.32
CA GLY A 79 7.68 19.93 5.96
C GLY A 79 6.71 19.96 4.76
N GLU A 80 6.45 18.83 4.11
CA GLU A 80 5.47 18.73 3.02
C GLU A 80 4.09 18.34 3.57
N GLY A 81 3.04 19.05 3.17
CA GLY A 81 1.66 18.84 3.60
C GLY A 81 1.19 19.85 4.64
N ASN A 82 0.24 19.45 5.50
CA ASN A 82 -0.33 20.33 6.53
C ASN A 82 0.54 20.33 7.79
N LEU A 83 1.22 21.43 8.03
CA LEU A 83 2.18 21.60 9.13
C LEU A 83 1.57 21.56 10.54
N ARG A 84 0.23 21.58 10.68
CA ARG A 84 -0.42 21.53 12.00
C ARG A 84 -0.27 20.20 12.71
N ASN A 85 -0.15 19.11 11.96
CA ASN A 85 -0.05 17.76 12.50
C ASN A 85 1.12 16.99 11.84
N PRO A 86 2.36 17.29 12.19
CA PRO A 86 3.53 16.63 11.62
C PRO A 86 3.60 15.17 12.06
N LEU A 87 3.93 14.29 11.11
CA LEU A 87 4.20 12.87 11.35
C LEU A 87 5.70 12.58 11.50
N ASP A 88 6.52 13.62 11.48
CA ASP A 88 7.95 13.49 11.70
C ASP A 88 8.22 12.81 13.05
N LYS A 89 9.10 11.82 13.03
CA LYS A 89 9.46 10.99 14.20
C LYS A 89 8.31 10.16 14.79
N VAL A 90 7.19 9.99 14.09
CA VAL A 90 6.06 9.21 14.62
C VAL A 90 6.45 7.76 14.86
N GLY A 91 7.29 7.18 13.99
CA GLY A 91 7.79 5.80 14.14
C GLY A 91 8.77 5.61 15.31
N ALA A 92 9.33 6.69 15.86
CA ALA A 92 10.11 6.64 17.09
C ALA A 92 9.24 6.80 18.35
N LYS A 93 8.00 7.31 18.21
CA LYS A 93 7.11 7.64 19.33
C LYS A 93 6.02 6.61 19.55
N ARG A 94 5.73 5.74 18.59
CA ARG A 94 4.59 4.82 18.59
C ARG A 94 4.99 3.45 18.09
N THR A 95 4.41 2.42 18.68
CA THR A 95 4.50 1.04 18.21
C THR A 95 3.68 0.83 16.94
N ALA A 96 3.86 -0.31 16.26
CA ALA A 96 3.07 -0.67 15.09
C ALA A 96 1.56 -0.73 15.40
N ASP A 97 1.19 -1.32 16.54
CA ASP A 97 -0.20 -1.46 16.96
C ASP A 97 -0.84 -0.10 17.24
N GLU A 98 -0.12 0.77 17.96
CA GLU A 98 -0.56 2.14 18.20
C GLU A 98 -0.73 2.91 16.89
N LEU A 99 0.20 2.78 15.93
CA LEU A 99 0.09 3.41 14.61
C LEU A 99 -1.13 2.91 13.86
N ARG A 100 -1.39 1.61 13.90
CA ARG A 100 -2.59 1.00 13.32
C ARG A 100 -3.85 1.61 13.92
N ASP A 101 -3.97 1.64 15.24
CA ASP A 101 -5.10 2.22 15.96
C ASP A 101 -5.32 3.69 15.58
N TRP A 102 -4.25 4.46 15.51
CA TRP A 102 -4.30 5.86 15.09
C TRP A 102 -4.71 6.05 13.63
N ILE A 103 -4.31 5.15 12.73
CA ILE A 103 -4.70 5.20 11.31
C ILE A 103 -6.20 4.92 11.17
N VAL A 104 -6.69 3.82 11.74
CA VAL A 104 -8.09 3.38 11.57
C VAL A 104 -9.09 4.07 12.49
N GLY A 105 -8.64 4.99 13.33
CA GLY A 105 -9.48 5.66 14.31
C GLY A 105 -10.14 4.66 15.25
N ALA A 106 -9.30 3.91 15.98
CA ALA A 106 -9.78 2.94 16.97
C ALA A 106 -10.67 3.63 18.02
N ASP A 107 -11.64 2.91 18.56
CA ASP A 107 -12.59 3.47 19.51
C ASP A 107 -11.94 3.89 20.84
N THR A 108 -10.75 3.35 21.14
CA THR A 108 -9.88 3.77 22.26
C THR A 108 -9.41 5.23 22.15
N LEU A 109 -9.48 5.82 20.95
CA LEU A 109 -9.08 7.22 20.72
C LEU A 109 -10.22 8.23 20.92
N GLN A 110 -11.41 7.77 21.34
CA GLN A 110 -12.54 8.67 21.65
C GLN A 110 -12.15 9.65 22.75
N GLY A 111 -12.47 10.92 22.56
CA GLY A 111 -12.09 11.99 23.48
C GLY A 111 -10.64 12.49 23.35
N SER A 112 -9.75 11.72 22.72
CA SER A 112 -8.36 12.14 22.46
C SER A 112 -8.18 12.79 21.09
N VAL A 113 -9.11 12.55 20.17
CA VAL A 113 -9.10 13.06 18.80
C VAL A 113 -10.45 13.72 18.50
N PRO A 114 -10.51 14.85 17.79
CA PRO A 114 -11.76 15.47 17.37
C PRO A 114 -12.66 14.46 16.62
N GLU A 115 -13.96 14.49 16.91
CA GLU A 115 -14.93 13.54 16.34
C GLU A 115 -14.93 13.53 14.81
N SER A 116 -14.80 14.71 14.20
CA SER A 116 -14.70 14.84 12.74
C SER A 116 -13.49 14.12 12.15
N ALA A 117 -12.35 14.16 12.85
CA ALA A 117 -11.15 13.42 12.46
C ALA A 117 -11.30 11.91 12.68
N LEU A 118 -11.95 11.48 13.79
CA LEU A 118 -12.27 10.08 14.01
C LEU A 118 -13.20 9.51 12.93
N LYS A 119 -14.23 10.26 12.55
CA LYS A 119 -15.16 9.87 11.48
C LYS A 119 -14.41 9.63 10.17
N LEU A 120 -13.47 10.53 9.81
CA LEU A 120 -12.64 10.35 8.62
C LEU A 120 -11.73 9.13 8.76
N LYS A 121 -11.06 8.96 9.89
CA LYS A 121 -10.14 7.84 10.13
C LYS A 121 -10.84 6.48 10.06
N LYS A 122 -12.09 6.39 10.49
CA LYS A 122 -12.88 5.15 10.39
C LYS A 122 -13.08 4.68 8.93
N THR A 123 -12.99 5.55 7.93
CA THR A 123 -13.03 5.12 6.52
C THR A 123 -11.81 4.31 6.11
N TYR A 124 -10.68 4.47 6.79
CA TYR A 124 -9.45 3.70 6.52
C TYR A 124 -9.52 2.25 6.99
N ARG A 125 -10.58 1.85 7.71
CA ARG A 125 -10.89 0.44 8.02
C ARG A 125 -11.23 -0.39 6.77
N GLU A 126 -11.55 0.28 5.67
CA GLU A 126 -11.85 -0.34 4.37
C GLU A 126 -10.57 -0.67 3.56
N LEU A 127 -9.40 -0.19 3.99
CA LEU A 127 -8.13 -0.58 3.39
C LEU A 127 -7.93 -2.09 3.52
N SER A 128 -7.37 -2.70 2.49
CA SER A 128 -6.94 -4.10 2.59
C SER A 128 -5.89 -4.27 3.68
N GLY A 129 -5.80 -5.46 4.26
CA GLY A 129 -4.78 -5.75 5.28
C GLY A 129 -3.37 -5.42 4.80
N HIS A 130 -3.06 -5.74 3.54
CA HIS A 130 -1.77 -5.44 2.92
C HIS A 130 -1.48 -3.92 2.83
N GLU A 131 -2.46 -3.11 2.42
CA GLU A 131 -2.31 -1.65 2.35
C GLU A 131 -2.14 -1.02 3.73
N LEU A 132 -2.94 -1.48 4.69
CA LEU A 132 -2.86 -0.98 6.07
C LEU A 132 -1.52 -1.35 6.71
N ASP A 133 -1.04 -2.59 6.53
CA ASP A 133 0.26 -3.03 7.03
C ASP A 133 1.42 -2.24 6.39
N ALA A 134 1.38 -2.04 5.07
CA ALA A 134 2.37 -1.23 4.37
C ALA A 134 2.37 0.22 4.86
N LEU A 135 1.19 0.81 5.10
CA LEU A 135 1.07 2.16 5.64
C LEU A 135 1.65 2.25 7.06
N VAL A 136 1.42 1.25 7.92
CA VAL A 136 2.02 1.17 9.26
C VAL A 136 3.54 1.09 9.16
N ILE A 137 4.09 0.24 8.28
CA ILE A 137 5.53 0.11 8.05
C ILE A 137 6.12 1.44 7.57
N TYR A 138 5.46 2.12 6.64
CA TYR A 138 5.88 3.45 6.20
C TYR A 138 5.94 4.44 7.38
N MET A 139 4.91 4.49 8.23
CA MET A 139 4.89 5.35 9.42
C MET A 139 5.99 4.98 10.43
N GLN A 140 6.28 3.69 10.63
CA GLN A 140 7.37 3.25 11.50
C GLN A 140 8.75 3.70 11.03
N ASN A 141 8.93 3.91 9.73
CA ASN A 141 10.18 4.41 9.15
C ASN A 141 10.35 5.93 9.25
N LEU A 142 9.32 6.68 9.66
CA LEU A 142 9.41 8.11 9.96
C LEU A 142 10.05 8.33 11.34
N ARG A 143 11.35 8.04 11.46
CA ARG A 143 12.10 8.11 12.72
C ARG A 143 13.03 9.33 12.86
N LEU A 144 13.29 10.03 11.75
CA LEU A 144 14.20 11.18 11.67
C LEU A 144 13.47 12.51 11.86
#